data_13a9d3bfd0806bfcc5ab513c0b4670bc
#
_entry.id   13a9d3bfd0806bfcc5ab513c0b4670bc
#
_cell.length_a   1.000
_cell.length_b   1.000
_cell.length_c   1.000
_cell.angle_alpha   90.00
_cell.angle_beta   90.00
_cell.angle_gamma   90.00
#
_symmetry.space_group_name_H-M   'P 1'
#
loop_
_entity.id
_entity.type
_entity.pdbx_description
1 polymer ?
#
loop_
_entity_poly.entity_id
_entity_poly.type
_entity_poly.pdbx_seq_one_letter_code
_entity_poly.pdbx_strand_id
1 'polypeptide(L)'
;MITECNTHEEYKTKISELRKERDILRARANVIDREMDSLEVNSKIIDFTVGNYVIIDNTSRGGYKTYFHVNTWKNEPRGVRLYGKGFSVGSKCNIHLDESYSLNWEHFIQPVEITEEEFFKAFDEEVKKIRKGLEDFKTYKEFPDMYKLKSDLAEGGVKCVWKTT
;
A
#
# COMPACT_ATOMS: atom_id res chain seq x y z
N MET A 1 -26.74 -32.69 24.03
CA MET A 1 -26.92 -34.11 24.28
C MET A 1 -25.58 -34.79 24.08
N ILE A 2 -24.98 -35.33 25.15
CA ILE A 2 -23.75 -36.14 25.02
C ILE A 2 -24.24 -37.53 24.64
N THR A 3 -23.93 -37.95 23.43
CA THR A 3 -24.24 -39.32 22.96
C THR A 3 -23.35 -40.28 23.78
N GLU A 4 -23.93 -41.19 24.52
CA GLU A 4 -23.19 -42.22 25.29
C GLU A 4 -22.48 -43.12 24.27
N CYS A 5 -21.14 -43.07 24.26
CA CYS A 5 -20.31 -44.00 23.53
C CYS A 5 -19.94 -45.13 24.48
N ASN A 6 -20.06 -46.39 24.06
CA ASN A 6 -19.86 -47.55 24.91
C ASN A 6 -18.49 -48.20 24.75
N THR A 7 -17.75 -47.83 23.68
CA THR A 7 -16.43 -48.37 23.39
C THR A 7 -15.37 -47.29 23.15
N HIS A 8 -14.12 -47.63 23.42
CA HIS A 8 -12.99 -46.71 23.19
C HIS A 8 -12.86 -46.27 21.72
N GLU A 9 -13.21 -47.13 20.78
CA GLU A 9 -13.17 -46.84 19.34
C GLU A 9 -14.30 -45.88 18.94
N GLU A 10 -15.49 -45.99 19.53
CA GLU A 10 -16.58 -45.02 19.32
C GLU A 10 -16.21 -43.63 19.82
N TYR A 11 -15.54 -43.53 20.99
CA TYR A 11 -15.04 -42.25 21.48
C TYR A 11 -14.02 -41.64 20.51
N LYS A 12 -13.05 -42.40 20.02
CA LYS A 12 -12.06 -41.92 19.06
C LYS A 12 -12.71 -41.42 17.77
N THR A 13 -13.67 -42.18 17.22
CA THR A 13 -14.42 -41.81 16.02
C THR A 13 -15.16 -40.52 16.26
N LYS A 14 -15.89 -40.40 17.36
CA LYS A 14 -16.65 -39.20 17.73
C LYS A 14 -15.76 -37.98 17.91
N ILE A 15 -14.62 -38.12 18.58
CA ILE A 15 -13.63 -37.04 18.70
C ILE A 15 -13.12 -36.60 17.33
N SER A 16 -12.85 -37.55 16.41
CA SER A 16 -12.40 -37.23 15.06
C SER A 16 -13.45 -36.46 14.27
N GLU A 17 -14.72 -36.87 14.35
CA GLU A 17 -15.84 -36.17 13.73
C GLU A 17 -16.00 -34.74 14.26
N LEU A 18 -16.00 -34.58 15.59
CA LEU A 18 -16.12 -33.27 16.23
C LEU A 18 -14.94 -32.35 15.87
N ARG A 19 -13.74 -32.89 15.72
CA ARG A 19 -12.59 -32.10 15.24
C ARG A 19 -12.79 -31.60 13.83
N LYS A 20 -13.25 -32.45 12.91
CA LYS A 20 -13.56 -32.04 11.52
C LYS A 20 -14.64 -30.97 11.48
N GLU A 21 -15.72 -31.16 12.26
CA GLU A 21 -16.81 -30.18 12.32
C GLU A 21 -16.32 -28.83 12.88
N ARG A 22 -15.52 -28.84 13.93
CA ARG A 22 -14.89 -27.63 14.48
C ARG A 22 -14.03 -26.91 13.43
N ASP A 23 -13.25 -27.65 12.66
CA ASP A 23 -12.35 -27.07 11.66
C ASP A 23 -13.17 -26.46 10.48
N ILE A 24 -14.28 -27.07 10.11
CA ILE A 24 -15.24 -26.51 9.13
C ILE A 24 -15.89 -25.22 9.68
N LEU A 25 -16.32 -25.23 10.94
CA LEU A 25 -16.93 -24.05 11.56
C LEU A 25 -15.94 -22.90 11.69
N ARG A 26 -14.67 -23.18 12.03
CA ARG A 26 -13.61 -22.17 12.06
C ARG A 26 -13.35 -21.57 10.67
N ALA A 27 -13.32 -22.41 9.65
CA ALA A 27 -13.16 -21.91 8.27
C ALA A 27 -14.32 -21.00 7.85
N ARG A 28 -15.56 -21.36 8.21
CA ARG A 28 -16.74 -20.52 7.94
C ARG A 28 -16.71 -19.21 8.72
N ALA A 29 -16.34 -19.24 10.01
CA ALA A 29 -16.19 -18.03 10.82
C ALA A 29 -15.18 -17.06 10.19
N ASN A 30 -14.01 -17.56 9.77
CA ASN A 30 -13.00 -16.73 9.12
C ASN A 30 -13.48 -16.11 7.79
N VAL A 31 -14.39 -16.76 7.06
CA VAL A 31 -14.99 -16.19 5.84
C VAL A 31 -15.94 -15.05 6.21
N ILE A 32 -16.80 -15.29 7.22
CA ILE A 32 -17.75 -14.27 7.70
C ILE A 32 -17.02 -13.03 8.22
N ASP A 33 -15.97 -13.23 9.03
CA ASP A 33 -15.17 -12.12 9.57
C ASP A 33 -14.58 -11.25 8.43
N ARG A 34 -14.04 -11.91 7.39
CA ARG A 34 -13.53 -11.19 6.20
C ARG A 34 -14.60 -10.43 5.44
N GLU A 35 -15.80 -11.01 5.32
CA GLU A 35 -16.93 -10.35 4.68
C GLU A 35 -17.41 -9.14 5.50
N MET A 36 -17.46 -9.27 6.83
CA MET A 36 -17.81 -8.18 7.73
C MET A 36 -16.79 -7.04 7.64
N ASP A 37 -15.49 -7.35 7.74
CA ASP A 37 -14.41 -6.37 7.59
C ASP A 37 -14.52 -5.65 6.24
N SER A 38 -14.77 -6.40 5.16
CA SER A 38 -14.96 -5.86 3.82
C SER A 38 -16.14 -4.89 3.76
N LEU A 39 -17.28 -5.24 4.35
CA LEU A 39 -18.48 -4.40 4.35
C LEU A 39 -18.27 -3.14 5.19
N GLU A 40 -17.62 -3.25 6.35
CA GLU A 40 -17.35 -2.11 7.22
C GLU A 40 -16.44 -1.09 6.53
N VAL A 41 -15.37 -1.56 5.87
CA VAL A 41 -14.46 -0.68 5.15
C VAL A 41 -15.13 -0.08 3.92
N ASN A 42 -15.95 -0.85 3.18
CA ASN A 42 -16.71 -0.33 2.06
C ASN A 42 -17.67 0.80 2.48
N SER A 43 -18.32 0.68 3.62
CA SER A 43 -19.19 1.73 4.13
C SER A 43 -18.40 3.03 4.37
N LYS A 44 -17.19 2.93 4.92
CA LYS A 44 -16.32 4.09 5.16
C LYS A 44 -15.75 4.70 3.87
N ILE A 45 -15.48 3.88 2.85
CA ILE A 45 -14.99 4.37 1.56
C ILE A 45 -16.09 5.07 0.77
N ILE A 46 -17.34 4.60 0.86
CA ILE A 46 -18.48 5.22 0.18
C ILE A 46 -18.71 6.66 0.67
N ASP A 47 -18.43 6.95 1.94
CA ASP A 47 -18.68 8.26 2.55
C ASP A 47 -17.78 9.39 2.00
N PHE A 48 -16.63 9.08 1.37
CA PHE A 48 -15.73 10.09 0.80
C PHE A 48 -15.41 9.85 -0.68
N THR A 49 -16.37 9.41 -1.45
CA THR A 49 -16.18 8.85 -2.77
C THR A 49 -16.35 9.78 -3.95
N VAL A 50 -15.82 9.34 -5.07
CA VAL A 50 -15.97 9.83 -6.46
C VAL A 50 -15.92 11.35 -6.62
N GLY A 51 -14.77 11.81 -7.08
CA GLY A 51 -14.48 13.23 -7.25
C GLY A 51 -13.80 13.86 -6.03
N ASN A 52 -13.55 13.10 -4.96
CA ASN A 52 -12.86 13.60 -3.78
C ASN A 52 -11.35 13.39 -3.86
N TYR A 53 -10.62 14.32 -3.26
CA TYR A 53 -9.19 14.24 -3.06
C TYR A 53 -8.92 13.62 -1.69
N VAL A 54 -8.03 12.62 -1.64
CA VAL A 54 -7.70 11.91 -0.40
C VAL A 54 -6.19 11.82 -0.21
N ILE A 55 -5.77 11.74 1.04
CA ILE A 55 -4.41 11.39 1.44
C ILE A 55 -4.42 10.04 2.14
N ILE A 56 -3.46 9.18 1.79
CA ILE A 56 -3.22 7.88 2.40
C ILE A 56 -1.82 7.92 3.00
N ASP A 57 -1.73 7.95 4.33
CA ASP A 57 -0.47 8.12 5.04
C ASP A 57 0.18 6.78 5.38
N ASN A 58 1.10 6.35 4.55
CA ASN A 58 1.89 5.14 4.73
C ASN A 58 3.26 5.40 5.41
N THR A 59 3.46 6.54 6.04
CA THR A 59 4.77 6.91 6.61
C THR A 59 5.26 5.94 7.66
N SER A 60 4.36 5.36 8.46
CA SER A 60 4.69 4.37 9.50
C SER A 60 5.18 3.02 8.94
N ARG A 61 4.88 2.70 7.69
CA ARG A 61 5.17 1.38 7.07
C ARG A 61 6.13 1.47 5.89
N GLY A 62 5.94 2.43 5.02
CA GLY A 62 6.69 2.56 3.77
C GLY A 62 7.46 3.89 3.63
N GLY A 63 7.31 4.81 4.59
CA GLY A 63 7.97 6.12 4.54
C GLY A 63 7.44 7.05 3.46
N TYR A 64 6.21 6.86 2.97
CA TYR A 64 5.61 7.67 1.92
C TYR A 64 4.15 8.05 2.21
N LYS A 65 3.69 9.10 1.54
CA LYS A 65 2.29 9.53 1.50
C LYS A 65 1.80 9.47 0.08
N THR A 66 0.57 9.01 -0.12
CA THR A 66 -0.09 9.01 -1.42
C THR A 66 -1.23 10.02 -1.40
N TYR A 67 -1.21 10.93 -2.36
CA TYR A 67 -2.28 11.88 -2.65
C TYR A 67 -3.03 11.38 -3.87
N PHE A 68 -4.36 11.25 -3.77
CA PHE A 68 -5.14 10.61 -4.83
C PHE A 68 -6.48 11.30 -5.05
N HIS A 69 -6.80 11.57 -6.31
CA HIS A 69 -8.12 12.02 -6.74
C HIS A 69 -8.90 10.80 -7.22
N VAL A 70 -9.95 10.43 -6.48
CA VAL A 70 -10.72 9.21 -6.71
C VAL A 70 -11.80 9.45 -7.75
N ASN A 71 -11.69 8.82 -8.91
CA ASN A 71 -12.74 8.85 -9.95
C ASN A 71 -13.74 7.71 -9.78
N THR A 72 -13.27 6.54 -9.38
CA THR A 72 -14.09 5.36 -9.12
C THR A 72 -13.31 4.36 -8.25
N TRP A 73 -13.98 3.33 -7.78
CA TRP A 73 -13.36 2.27 -7.00
C TRP A 73 -13.98 0.91 -7.30
N LYS A 74 -13.27 -0.14 -6.97
CA LYS A 74 -13.70 -1.53 -7.17
C LYS A 74 -13.27 -2.40 -6.00
N ASN A 75 -14.18 -3.25 -5.53
CA ASN A 75 -13.85 -4.30 -4.59
C ASN A 75 -12.99 -5.38 -5.25
N GLU A 76 -11.94 -5.77 -4.55
CA GLU A 76 -11.08 -6.89 -4.91
C GLU A 76 -11.04 -7.89 -3.73
N PRO A 77 -10.67 -9.16 -3.95
CA PRO A 77 -10.66 -10.18 -2.90
C PRO A 77 -9.79 -9.85 -1.68
N ARG A 78 -8.79 -8.97 -1.87
CA ARG A 78 -7.84 -8.58 -0.82
C ARG A 78 -7.92 -7.13 -0.40
N GLY A 79 -8.90 -6.39 -0.91
CA GLY A 79 -8.99 -4.97 -0.59
C GLY A 79 -9.92 -4.20 -1.50
N VAL A 80 -9.70 -2.89 -1.55
CA VAL A 80 -10.36 -1.99 -2.50
C VAL A 80 -9.31 -1.38 -3.40
N ARG A 81 -9.59 -1.32 -4.69
CA ARG A 81 -8.80 -0.57 -5.64
C ARG A 81 -9.49 0.73 -6.00
N LEU A 82 -8.81 1.82 -5.75
CA LEU A 82 -9.19 3.16 -6.18
C LEU A 82 -8.62 3.39 -7.58
N TYR A 83 -9.40 4.00 -8.44
CA TYR A 83 -8.97 4.42 -9.78
C TYR A 83 -9.12 5.93 -9.90
N GLY A 84 -8.13 6.59 -10.49
CA GLY A 84 -8.12 8.04 -10.62
C GLY A 84 -6.75 8.54 -11.01
N LYS A 85 -6.35 9.67 -10.46
CA LYS A 85 -5.02 10.23 -10.65
C LYS A 85 -4.42 10.60 -9.30
N GLY A 86 -3.20 10.16 -9.06
CA GLY A 86 -2.52 10.44 -7.81
C GLY A 86 -1.02 10.50 -7.96
N PHE A 87 -0.38 10.80 -6.86
CA PHE A 87 1.07 10.78 -6.74
C PHE A 87 1.46 10.36 -5.33
N SER A 88 2.56 9.64 -5.24
CA SER A 88 3.15 9.22 -3.98
C SER A 88 4.43 10.00 -3.70
N VAL A 89 4.58 10.48 -2.47
CA VAL A 89 5.71 11.27 -2.01
C VAL A 89 6.43 10.51 -0.92
N GLY A 90 7.67 10.14 -1.18
CA GLY A 90 8.52 9.41 -0.22
C GLY A 90 9.65 10.27 0.32
N SER A 91 10.39 9.71 1.30
CA SER A 91 11.58 10.33 1.90
C SER A 91 12.70 10.65 0.91
N LYS A 92 12.66 10.10 -0.31
CA LYS A 92 13.70 10.24 -1.35
C LYS A 92 13.32 11.20 -2.48
N CYS A 93 12.34 12.08 -2.29
CA CYS A 93 11.88 13.06 -3.30
C CYS A 93 11.50 12.43 -4.66
N ASN A 94 10.91 11.25 -4.65
CA ASN A 94 10.42 10.60 -5.86
C ASN A 94 8.92 10.82 -5.97
N ILE A 95 8.46 11.46 -7.04
CA ILE A 95 7.04 11.46 -7.42
C ILE A 95 6.79 10.23 -8.27
N HIS A 96 5.90 9.36 -7.80
CA HIS A 96 5.31 8.31 -8.61
C HIS A 96 3.91 8.76 -8.99
N LEU A 97 3.64 8.81 -10.28
CA LEU A 97 2.29 9.09 -10.79
C LEU A 97 1.52 7.78 -10.83
N ASP A 98 0.41 7.76 -10.12
CA ASP A 98 -0.43 6.58 -9.97
C ASP A 98 -1.78 6.78 -10.67
N GLU A 99 -2.22 5.79 -11.44
CA GLU A 99 -3.57 5.73 -12.02
C GLU A 99 -4.51 4.85 -11.19
N SER A 100 -3.96 4.05 -10.29
CA SER A 100 -4.72 3.24 -9.35
C SER A 100 -3.97 3.03 -8.05
N TYR A 101 -4.71 2.88 -6.97
CA TYR A 101 -4.15 2.60 -5.64
C TYR A 101 -4.93 1.48 -4.95
N SER A 102 -4.24 0.51 -4.38
CA SER A 102 -4.85 -0.62 -3.67
C SER A 102 -4.80 -0.42 -2.16
N LEU A 103 -5.97 -0.45 -1.54
CA LEU A 103 -6.16 -0.48 -0.09
C LEU A 103 -6.37 -1.94 0.32
N ASN A 104 -5.37 -2.53 0.99
CA ASN A 104 -5.42 -3.93 1.39
C ASN A 104 -6.12 -4.08 2.75
N TRP A 105 -7.02 -5.06 2.91
CA TRP A 105 -7.73 -5.33 4.16
C TRP A 105 -6.81 -5.65 5.34
N GLU A 106 -5.73 -6.41 5.12
CA GLU A 106 -4.78 -6.79 6.16
C GLU A 106 -4.02 -5.61 6.75
N HIS A 107 -3.92 -4.53 5.98
CA HIS A 107 -3.11 -3.36 6.31
C HIS A 107 -3.83 -2.07 5.99
N PHE A 108 -5.13 -2.06 6.23
CA PHE A 108 -5.96 -0.94 5.86
C PHE A 108 -5.49 0.35 6.54
N ILE A 109 -5.22 1.34 5.71
CA ILE A 109 -4.98 2.72 6.11
C ILE A 109 -6.16 3.51 5.60
N GLN A 110 -6.93 4.10 6.52
CA GLN A 110 -8.07 4.89 6.14
C GLN A 110 -7.62 6.14 5.38
N PRO A 111 -8.08 6.35 4.15
CA PRO A 111 -7.86 7.59 3.45
C PRO A 111 -8.54 8.75 4.21
N VAL A 112 -7.87 9.88 4.22
CA VAL A 112 -8.39 11.13 4.81
C VAL A 112 -8.73 12.07 3.67
N GLU A 113 -9.93 12.60 3.67
CA GLU A 113 -10.34 13.59 2.68
C GLU A 113 -9.56 14.89 2.86
N ILE A 114 -9.13 15.47 1.75
CA ILE A 114 -8.44 16.74 1.68
C ILE A 114 -9.09 17.62 0.63
N THR A 115 -8.82 18.91 0.67
CA THR A 115 -9.31 19.82 -0.36
C THR A 115 -8.49 19.72 -1.65
N GLU A 116 -9.10 20.13 -2.77
CA GLU A 116 -8.39 20.26 -4.04
C GLU A 116 -7.16 21.15 -3.94
N GLU A 117 -7.27 22.26 -3.19
CA GLU A 117 -6.16 23.18 -2.94
C GLU A 117 -4.99 22.51 -2.21
N GLU A 118 -5.28 21.72 -1.18
CA GLU A 118 -4.27 20.95 -0.45
C GLU A 118 -3.59 19.93 -1.34
N PHE A 119 -4.35 19.25 -2.20
CA PHE A 119 -3.82 18.29 -3.17
C PHE A 119 -2.84 18.94 -4.13
N PHE A 120 -3.23 20.02 -4.81
CA PHE A 120 -2.37 20.71 -5.76
C PHE A 120 -1.21 21.45 -5.10
N LYS A 121 -1.40 21.98 -3.88
CA LYS A 121 -0.30 22.55 -3.10
C LYS A 121 0.78 21.51 -2.81
N ALA A 122 0.38 20.31 -2.35
CA ALA A 122 1.31 19.21 -2.10
C ALA A 122 2.06 18.80 -3.38
N PHE A 123 1.35 18.73 -4.52
CA PHE A 123 1.95 18.43 -5.82
C PHE A 123 2.99 19.47 -6.22
N ASP A 124 2.66 20.75 -6.13
CA ASP A 124 3.56 21.84 -6.50
C ASP A 124 4.81 21.90 -5.60
N GLU A 125 4.65 21.61 -4.31
CA GLU A 125 5.78 21.52 -3.37
C GLU A 125 6.76 20.41 -3.78
N GLU A 126 6.26 19.24 -4.18
CA GLU A 126 7.12 18.16 -4.63
C GLU A 126 7.76 18.44 -5.98
N VAL A 127 7.04 19.05 -6.93
CA VAL A 127 7.61 19.50 -8.21
C VAL A 127 8.74 20.51 -7.99
N LYS A 128 8.59 21.43 -7.02
CA LYS A 128 9.65 22.39 -6.67
C LYS A 128 10.88 21.68 -6.09
N LYS A 129 10.71 20.69 -5.22
CA LYS A 129 11.83 19.89 -4.67
C LYS A 129 12.59 19.15 -5.77
N ILE A 130 11.87 18.54 -6.72
CA ILE A 130 12.48 17.84 -7.85
C ILE A 130 13.23 18.81 -8.75
N ARG A 131 12.65 19.97 -9.08
CA ARG A 131 13.32 20.98 -9.89
C ARG A 131 14.60 21.46 -9.23
N LYS A 132 14.55 21.73 -7.91
CA LYS A 132 15.74 22.10 -7.15
C LYS A 132 16.79 21.00 -7.20
N GLY A 133 16.42 19.74 -6.96
CA GLY A 133 17.33 18.61 -7.04
C GLY A 133 17.97 18.45 -8.43
N LEU A 134 17.22 18.74 -9.50
CA LEU A 134 17.76 18.72 -10.87
C LEU A 134 18.71 19.90 -11.13
N GLU A 135 18.46 21.08 -10.56
CA GLU A 135 19.37 22.22 -10.63
C GLU A 135 20.66 21.94 -9.87
N ASP A 136 20.54 21.43 -8.66
CA ASP A 136 21.70 20.99 -7.86
C ASP A 136 22.51 19.92 -8.60
N PHE A 137 21.84 18.99 -9.32
CA PHE A 137 22.52 17.98 -10.14
C PHE A 137 23.21 18.56 -11.38
N LYS A 138 22.66 19.63 -11.97
CA LYS A 138 23.34 20.33 -13.08
C LYS A 138 24.61 21.01 -12.64
N THR A 139 24.61 21.63 -11.46
CA THR A 139 25.82 22.21 -10.86
C THR A 139 26.87 21.16 -10.52
N TYR A 140 26.44 19.94 -10.14
CA TYR A 140 27.36 18.80 -9.95
C TYR A 140 28.07 18.35 -11.23
N LYS A 141 27.48 18.61 -12.42
CA LYS A 141 28.13 18.30 -13.72
C LYS A 141 29.33 19.19 -14.04
N GLU A 142 29.46 20.31 -13.36
CA GLU A 142 30.57 21.24 -13.54
C GLU A 142 31.81 20.90 -12.66
N PHE A 143 31.72 19.87 -11.79
CA PHE A 143 32.85 19.41 -11.00
C PHE A 143 33.78 18.54 -11.86
N PRO A 144 35.10 18.86 -11.90
CA PRO A 144 36.09 18.13 -12.72
C PRO A 144 36.15 16.63 -12.45
N ASP A 145 35.84 16.20 -11.24
CA ASP A 145 35.84 14.79 -10.82
C ASP A 145 34.77 13.92 -11.47
N MET A 146 33.69 14.52 -11.97
CA MET A 146 32.65 13.80 -12.73
C MET A 146 33.11 13.35 -14.11
N TYR A 147 34.09 14.03 -14.70
CA TYR A 147 34.69 13.58 -15.95
C TYR A 147 35.56 12.34 -15.73
N LYS A 148 36.23 12.26 -14.58
CA LYS A 148 36.98 11.08 -14.18
C LYS A 148 36.06 9.87 -13.96
N LEU A 149 34.92 10.09 -13.25
CA LEU A 149 33.92 9.04 -13.03
C LEU A 149 33.32 8.51 -14.35
N LYS A 150 33.15 9.36 -15.37
CA LYS A 150 32.69 8.94 -16.70
C LYS A 150 33.75 8.14 -17.46
N SER A 151 35.02 8.51 -17.36
CA SER A 151 36.10 7.74 -17.98
C SER A 151 36.26 6.37 -17.32
N ASP A 152 36.18 6.32 -15.97
CA ASP A 152 36.31 5.10 -15.20
C ASP A 152 35.11 4.12 -15.44
N LEU A 153 33.91 4.67 -15.68
CA LEU A 153 32.70 3.89 -16.08
C LEU A 153 32.81 3.37 -17.53
N ALA A 154 33.40 4.16 -18.43
CA ALA A 154 33.60 3.75 -19.83
C ALA A 154 34.68 2.67 -19.97
N GLU A 155 35.65 2.63 -19.07
CA GLU A 155 36.72 1.63 -19.00
C GLU A 155 36.36 0.36 -18.25
N GLY A 156 35.10 0.22 -17.79
CA GLY A 156 34.56 -1.02 -17.20
C GLY A 156 35.04 -1.34 -15.77
N GLY A 157 35.67 -0.38 -15.07
CA GLY A 157 36.36 -0.61 -13.80
C GLY A 157 35.65 -0.26 -12.49
N VAL A 158 34.48 0.40 -12.48
CA VAL A 158 33.86 0.85 -11.22
C VAL A 158 32.48 0.26 -11.02
N LYS A 159 32.36 -0.66 -10.04
CA LYS A 159 31.07 -0.99 -9.44
C LYS A 159 30.62 0.20 -8.61
N CYS A 160 29.62 0.95 -9.08
CA CYS A 160 28.97 1.99 -8.28
C CYS A 160 28.29 1.35 -7.07
N VAL A 161 28.95 1.39 -5.92
CA VAL A 161 28.31 1.10 -4.63
C VAL A 161 27.74 2.42 -4.12
N TRP A 162 26.45 2.62 -4.25
CA TRP A 162 25.76 3.72 -3.61
C TRP A 162 25.80 3.48 -2.10
N LYS A 163 26.69 4.16 -1.38
CA LYS A 163 26.61 4.24 0.07
C LYS A 163 25.44 5.18 0.41
N THR A 164 24.34 4.59 0.86
CA THR A 164 23.33 5.32 1.60
C THR A 164 23.89 5.69 2.96
N THR A 165 24.14 6.94 3.19
CA THR A 165 24.28 7.53 4.54
C THR A 165 22.91 7.87 5.08
#